data_58ca7d59b47e7d3bd1d6f7f5940639ea
#
_entry.id   58ca7d59b47e7d3bd1d6f7f5940639ea
#
_cell.length_a   1.000
_cell.length_b   1.000
_cell.length_c   1.000
_cell.angle_alpha   90.00
_cell.angle_beta   90.00
_cell.angle_gamma   90.00
#
_symmetry.space_group_name_H-M   'P 1'
#
loop_
_entity.id
_entity.type
_entity.pdbx_description
1 polymer ?
#
loop_
_entity_poly.entity_id
_entity_poly.type
_entity_poly.pdbx_seq_one_letter_code
_entity_poly.pdbx_strand_id
1 'polypeptide(L)' 'QRSVEAIADTIARDTGLGREDAELLSCGLAGAAEISARWWLDSAGRIPKQRAIELIQALTWRGIAGYPMAGSP' A
#
# COMPACT_ATOMS: atom_id res chain seq x y z
N GLN A 1 1.13 12.11 -9.77
CA GLN A 1 2.24 11.28 -9.41
C GLN A 1 2.07 9.87 -9.94
N ARG A 2 3.07 9.38 -10.64
CA ARG A 2 2.94 8.13 -11.39
C ARG A 2 2.65 6.92 -10.52
N SER A 3 3.36 6.79 -9.40
CA SER A 3 3.18 5.60 -8.57
C SER A 3 1.80 5.58 -7.91
N VAL A 4 1.29 6.74 -7.52
CA VAL A 4 -0.05 6.82 -6.95
C VAL A 4 -1.09 6.47 -8.01
N GLU A 5 -0.92 6.97 -9.24
CA GLU A 5 -1.85 6.68 -10.31
C GLU A 5 -1.88 5.20 -10.68
N ALA A 6 -0.70 4.57 -10.75
CA ALA A 6 -0.61 3.15 -11.06
C ALA A 6 -1.25 2.28 -9.98
N ILE A 7 -1.01 2.64 -8.72
CA ILE A 7 -1.60 1.92 -7.59
C ILE A 7 -3.12 2.13 -7.58
N ALA A 8 -3.57 3.35 -7.87
CA ALA A 8 -4.99 3.66 -7.92
C ALA A 8 -5.70 2.84 -8.99
N ASP A 9 -5.08 2.68 -10.16
CA ASP A 9 -5.65 1.85 -11.22
C ASP A 9 -5.84 0.41 -10.75
N THR A 10 -4.82 -0.13 -10.08
CA THR A 10 -4.87 -1.49 -9.58
C THR A 10 -5.96 -1.65 -8.51
N ILE A 11 -6.02 -0.72 -7.57
CA ILE A 11 -7.01 -0.78 -6.50
C ILE A 11 -8.42 -0.65 -7.06
N ALA A 12 -8.65 0.29 -7.96
CA ALA A 12 -9.97 0.47 -8.55
C ALA A 12 -10.42 -0.78 -9.27
N ARG A 13 -9.51 -1.41 -10.01
CA ARG A 13 -9.82 -2.63 -10.76
C ARG A 13 -10.12 -3.79 -9.84
N ASP A 14 -9.31 -3.98 -8.78
CA ASP A 14 -9.41 -5.13 -7.91
C ASP A 14 -10.56 -5.03 -6.91
N THR A 15 -10.90 -3.81 -6.49
CA THR A 15 -11.92 -3.61 -5.47
C THR A 15 -13.25 -3.14 -6.02
N GLY A 16 -13.27 -2.63 -7.24
CA GLY A 16 -14.47 -2.03 -7.81
C GLY A 16 -14.79 -0.65 -7.26
N LEU A 17 -13.89 -0.06 -6.48
CA LEU A 17 -14.09 1.27 -5.93
C LEU A 17 -13.97 2.35 -7.02
N GLY A 18 -14.62 3.50 -6.78
CA GLY A 18 -14.51 4.62 -7.66
C GLY A 18 -13.09 5.17 -7.69
N ARG A 19 -12.80 5.95 -8.73
CA ARG A 19 -11.44 6.46 -8.96
C ARG A 19 -10.92 7.28 -7.79
N GLU A 20 -11.74 8.17 -7.26
CA GLU A 20 -11.28 9.04 -6.16
C GLU A 20 -11.01 8.26 -4.89
N ASP A 21 -11.85 7.26 -4.60
CA ASP A 21 -11.63 6.42 -3.43
C ASP A 21 -10.33 5.63 -3.58
N ALA A 22 -10.09 5.11 -4.78
CA ALA A 22 -8.87 4.35 -5.05
C ALA A 22 -7.64 5.25 -4.95
N GLU A 23 -7.74 6.50 -5.38
CA GLU A 23 -6.63 7.45 -5.25
C GLU A 23 -6.31 7.75 -3.79
N LEU A 24 -7.34 7.92 -2.97
CA LEU A 24 -7.12 8.15 -1.54
C LEU A 24 -6.38 6.97 -0.91
N LEU A 25 -6.80 5.75 -1.22
CA LEU A 25 -6.16 4.56 -0.69
C LEU A 25 -4.73 4.42 -1.18
N SER A 26 -4.49 4.79 -2.44
CA SER A 26 -3.14 4.76 -3.01
C SER A 26 -2.21 5.73 -2.30
N CYS A 27 -2.71 6.92 -1.99
CA CYS A 27 -1.93 7.89 -1.23
C CYS A 27 -1.58 7.34 0.15
N GLY A 28 -2.53 6.67 0.80
CA GLY A 28 -2.29 6.06 2.09
C GLY A 28 -1.22 4.99 2.03
N LEU A 29 -1.29 4.12 1.02
CA LEU A 29 -0.30 3.06 0.85
C LEU A 29 1.08 3.63 0.55
N ALA A 30 1.15 4.61 -0.35
CA ALA A 30 2.42 5.23 -0.71
C ALA A 30 3.05 5.94 0.48
N GLY A 31 2.24 6.64 1.27
CA GLY A 31 2.73 7.31 2.47
C GLY A 31 3.23 6.32 3.51
N ALA A 32 2.49 5.23 3.71
CA ALA A 32 2.89 4.21 4.66
C ALA A 32 4.23 3.59 4.26
N ALA A 33 4.39 3.29 2.97
CA ALA A 33 5.64 2.73 2.47
C ALA A 33 6.80 3.70 2.65
N GLU A 34 6.58 4.99 2.37
CA GLU A 34 7.62 6.01 2.50
C GLU A 34 8.06 6.18 3.95
N ILE A 35 7.10 6.26 4.87
CA ILE A 35 7.41 6.40 6.28
C ILE A 35 8.12 5.16 6.80
N SER A 36 7.67 3.97 6.39
CA SER A 36 8.31 2.73 6.79
C SER A 36 9.73 2.64 6.29
N ALA A 37 9.97 3.03 5.04
CA ALA A 37 11.31 3.02 4.47
C ALA A 37 12.23 3.98 5.21
N ARG A 38 11.73 5.16 5.54
CA ARG A 38 12.50 6.16 6.26
C ARG A 38 12.88 5.65 7.65
N TRP A 39 11.93 5.07 8.35
CA TRP A 39 12.19 4.47 9.66
C TRP A 39 13.25 3.38 9.55
N TRP A 40 13.14 2.53 8.52
CA TRP A 40 14.08 1.45 8.32
C TRP A 40 15.49 1.98 8.06
N LEU A 41 15.60 3.01 7.23
CA LEU A 41 16.90 3.63 6.96
C LEU A 41 17.53 4.19 8.24
N ASP A 42 16.72 4.83 9.08
CA ASP A 42 17.20 5.40 10.34
C ASP A 42 17.55 4.33 11.37
N SER A 43 17.07 3.12 11.19
CA SER A 43 17.33 2.05 12.14
C SER A 43 18.71 1.41 12.01
N ALA A 44 19.51 1.88 11.04
CA ALA A 44 20.88 1.41 10.83
C ALA A 44 20.96 -0.10 10.59
N GLY A 45 19.98 -0.65 9.89
CA GLY A 45 20.04 -2.04 9.47
C GLY A 45 19.67 -3.06 10.53
N ARG A 46 18.97 -2.64 11.58
CA ARG A 46 18.56 -3.61 12.61
C ARG A 46 17.63 -4.69 12.05
N ILE A 47 16.89 -4.36 11.01
CA ILE A 47 16.09 -5.35 10.28
C ILE A 47 16.73 -5.53 8.91
N PRO A 48 17.08 -6.77 8.50
CA PRO A 48 17.64 -6.99 7.16
C PRO A 48 16.69 -6.47 6.08
N LYS A 49 17.26 -5.96 5.00
CA LYS A 49 16.48 -5.35 3.92
C LYS A 49 15.41 -6.30 3.38
N GLN A 50 15.78 -7.56 3.14
CA GLN A 50 14.83 -8.53 2.60
C GLN A 50 13.66 -8.75 3.56
N ARG A 51 13.95 -8.82 4.85
CA ARG A 51 12.90 -9.00 5.84
C ARG A 51 11.97 -7.78 5.89
N ALA A 52 12.54 -6.58 5.80
CA ALA A 52 11.75 -5.36 5.79
C ALA A 52 10.80 -5.34 4.59
N ILE A 53 11.30 -5.72 3.43
CA ILE A 53 10.47 -5.78 2.22
C ILE A 53 9.33 -6.76 2.41
N GLU A 54 9.61 -7.95 2.93
CA GLU A 54 8.59 -8.97 3.14
C GLU A 54 7.50 -8.51 4.10
N LEU A 55 7.90 -7.85 5.17
CA LEU A 55 6.94 -7.36 6.16
C LEU A 55 6.03 -6.28 5.58
N ILE A 56 6.59 -5.35 4.83
CA ILE A 56 5.81 -4.27 4.23
C ILE A 56 4.89 -4.81 3.14
N GLN A 57 5.37 -5.75 2.33
CA GLN A 57 4.53 -6.37 1.31
C GLN A 57 3.35 -7.12 1.93
N ALA A 58 3.60 -7.85 3.00
CA ALA A 58 2.54 -8.59 3.68
C ALA A 58 1.50 -7.64 4.27
N LEU A 59 1.93 -6.54 4.87
CA LEU A 59 1.03 -5.55 5.42
C LEU A 59 0.17 -4.93 4.33
N THR A 60 0.79 -4.54 3.22
CA THR A 60 0.09 -3.94 2.10
C THR A 60 -0.94 -4.90 1.52
N TRP A 61 -0.54 -6.15 1.32
CA TRP A 61 -1.43 -7.15 0.76
C TRP A 61 -2.62 -7.42 1.66
N ARG A 62 -2.40 -7.59 2.96
CA ARG A 62 -3.48 -7.83 3.90
C ARG A 62 -4.42 -6.64 4.01
N GLY A 63 -3.88 -5.44 3.94
CA GLY A 63 -4.70 -4.25 3.96
C GLY A 63 -5.64 -4.20 2.77
N ILE A 64 -5.14 -4.51 1.56
CA ILE A 64 -5.95 -4.51 0.35
C ILE A 64 -6.93 -5.70 0.36
N ALA A 65 -6.43 -6.88 0.71
CA ALA A 65 -7.24 -8.10 0.69
C ALA A 65 -8.37 -8.05 1.72
N GLY A 66 -8.17 -7.34 2.83
CA GLY A 66 -9.19 -7.21 3.85
C GLY A 66 -10.18 -6.09 3.62
N TYR A 67 -9.99 -5.31 2.57
CA TYR A 67 -10.86 -4.16 2.32
C TYR A 67 -12.17 -4.62 1.70
N PRO A 68 -13.32 -4.07 2.15
CA PRO A 68 -14.61 -4.47 1.58
C PRO A 68 -14.68 -4.13 0.09
N MET A 69 -15.11 -5.10 -0.69
CA MET A 69 -15.29 -4.90 -2.13
C MET A 69 -16.55 -4.07 -2.38
N ALA A 70 -16.48 -3.20 -3.39
CA ALA A 70 -17.66 -2.46 -3.80
C ALA A 70 -18.76 -3.45 -4.22
N GLY A 71 -19.97 -3.25 -3.69
CA GLY A 71 -21.09 -4.12 -3.99
C GLY A 71 -21.15 -5.38 -3.14
N SER A 72 -20.21 -5.61 -2.28
CA SER A 72 -20.23 -6.73 -1.35
C SER A 72 -21.15 -6.43 -0.18
N PRO A 73 -21.90 -7.42 0.32
CA PRO A 73 -22.73 -7.20 1.48
C PRO A 73 -21.92 -6.95 2.74
#